data_d9990ce1d0a4a51d67e25b19e2525e68
#
_entry.id   d9990ce1d0a4a51d67e25b19e2525e68
#
_cell.length_a   1.000
_cell.length_b   1.000
_cell.length_c   1.000
_cell.angle_alpha   90.00
_cell.angle_beta   90.00
_cell.angle_gamma   90.00
#
_symmetry.space_group_name_H-M   'P 1'
#
loop_
_entity.id
_entity.type
_entity.pdbx_description
1 polymer ?
#
loop_
_entity_poly.entity_id
_entity_poly.type
_entity_poly.pdbx_seq_one_letter_code
_entity_poly.pdbx_strand_id
1 'polypeptide(L)'
;MNIKTIFSIIMLFVSLSTYATGQEGDVIYIDGVQWKLLGKPVYADSTLNRTLKETLPKDRGWTTANWSGYTAYWSICKDQLCLDSVQYQIYDGSNQYGRTKSLPTKTLHRLFKKYVEGKHIVATWFDGDIRAAKGKMIYYVHSGFQRNYENERIISIGQGKVRGAKDYQNYVVEGFAFDEYHPDGNPPKQFPRTDNPNLREMFPLHIEQYPELAGKKRIIFSVRRAKVDATGHLVDCEVRVHKPGDNPKLAAEMAEAMKAYHPWRVFYINGEYRAYGIEGYTFQYIIDK
;
A
#
# COMPACT_ATOMS: atom_id res chain seq x y z
N MET A 1 -38.79 -14.53 -13.87
CA MET A 1 -37.64 -14.48 -12.96
C MET A 1 -38.14 -13.91 -11.63
N ASN A 2 -37.94 -14.66 -10.54
CA ASN A 2 -38.63 -14.38 -9.26
C ASN A 2 -37.92 -13.21 -8.55
N ILE A 3 -38.66 -12.27 -7.94
CA ILE A 3 -38.13 -11.07 -7.24
C ILE A 3 -37.02 -11.45 -6.23
N LYS A 4 -37.11 -12.61 -5.59
CA LYS A 4 -36.07 -13.14 -4.69
C LYS A 4 -34.75 -13.44 -5.40
N THR A 5 -34.80 -13.86 -6.66
CA THR A 5 -33.59 -14.11 -7.49
C THR A 5 -32.91 -12.82 -7.91
N ILE A 6 -33.71 -11.77 -8.18
CA ILE A 6 -33.20 -10.43 -8.51
C ILE A 6 -32.50 -9.80 -7.28
N PHE A 7 -33.12 -9.95 -6.09
CA PHE A 7 -32.50 -9.45 -4.83
C PHE A 7 -31.22 -10.19 -4.47
N SER A 8 -31.13 -11.50 -4.72
CA SER A 8 -29.89 -12.28 -4.51
C SER A 8 -28.78 -11.89 -5.50
N ILE A 9 -29.13 -11.57 -6.73
CA ILE A 9 -28.14 -11.10 -7.74
C ILE A 9 -27.67 -9.67 -7.44
N ILE A 10 -28.56 -8.79 -6.95
CA ILE A 10 -28.19 -7.42 -6.54
C ILE A 10 -27.29 -7.46 -5.27
N MET A 11 -27.52 -8.39 -4.33
CA MET A 11 -26.61 -8.58 -3.18
C MET A 11 -25.24 -9.13 -3.56
N LEU A 12 -25.11 -9.86 -4.68
CA LEU A 12 -23.80 -10.34 -5.16
C LEU A 12 -22.99 -9.24 -5.86
N PHE A 13 -23.60 -8.14 -6.28
CA PHE A 13 -22.93 -6.98 -6.91
C PHE A 13 -22.67 -5.81 -5.98
N VAL A 14 -23.09 -5.86 -4.73
CA VAL A 14 -22.51 -5.04 -3.69
C VAL A 14 -21.18 -5.74 -3.31
N SER A 15 -20.20 -5.66 -4.19
CA SER A 15 -18.81 -5.81 -3.79
C SER A 15 -18.57 -4.71 -2.77
N LEU A 16 -18.74 -5.05 -1.51
CA LEU A 16 -18.15 -4.30 -0.41
C LEU A 16 -16.69 -4.16 -0.78
N SER A 17 -16.30 -2.98 -1.19
CA SER A 17 -14.90 -2.59 -1.16
C SER A 17 -14.52 -2.64 0.31
N THR A 18 -14.25 -3.84 0.82
CA THR A 18 -13.64 -4.03 2.12
C THR A 18 -12.24 -3.45 1.96
N TYR A 19 -12.06 -2.21 2.37
CA TYR A 19 -10.74 -1.65 2.56
C TYR A 19 -10.03 -2.58 3.54
N ALA A 20 -9.19 -3.46 3.02
CA ALA A 20 -8.41 -4.36 3.84
C ALA A 20 -7.42 -3.51 4.62
N THR A 21 -7.48 -3.57 5.95
CA THR A 21 -6.51 -2.90 6.83
C THR A 21 -5.09 -3.22 6.39
N GLY A 22 -4.22 -2.20 6.30
CA GLY A 22 -2.81 -2.41 6.01
C GLY A 22 -2.21 -3.41 7.00
N GLN A 23 -1.59 -4.47 6.49
CA GLN A 23 -1.07 -5.55 7.31
C GLN A 23 0.30 -5.20 7.89
N GLU A 24 0.52 -5.58 9.14
CA GLU A 24 1.86 -5.60 9.74
C GLU A 24 2.63 -6.81 9.22
N GLY A 25 3.82 -6.54 8.72
CA GLY A 25 4.75 -7.57 8.30
C GLY A 25 5.52 -8.18 9.47
N ASP A 26 6.57 -8.88 9.14
CA ASP A 26 7.53 -9.43 10.08
C ASP A 26 8.68 -8.44 10.34
N VAL A 27 9.72 -8.89 11.03
CA VAL A 27 10.95 -8.16 11.31
C VAL A 27 12.12 -8.91 10.71
N ILE A 28 13.10 -8.21 10.14
CA ILE A 28 14.33 -8.82 9.62
C ILE A 28 15.55 -8.05 10.12
N TYR A 29 16.60 -8.79 10.48
CA TYR A 29 17.92 -8.25 10.80
C TYR A 29 18.85 -8.46 9.61
N ILE A 30 19.42 -7.36 9.10
CA ILE A 30 20.38 -7.34 8.00
C ILE A 30 21.61 -6.62 8.51
N ASP A 31 22.76 -7.30 8.53
CA ASP A 31 24.02 -6.76 9.05
C ASP A 31 23.89 -6.21 10.49
N GLY A 32 23.10 -6.89 11.33
CA GLY A 32 22.83 -6.49 12.71
C GLY A 32 21.82 -5.33 12.87
N VAL A 33 21.36 -4.74 11.79
CA VAL A 33 20.38 -3.65 11.81
C VAL A 33 18.98 -4.21 11.64
N GLN A 34 18.05 -3.73 12.47
CA GLN A 34 16.63 -4.11 12.38
C GLN A 34 15.92 -3.34 11.26
N TRP A 35 15.17 -4.07 10.44
CA TRP A 35 14.29 -3.57 9.40
C TRP A 35 12.87 -4.13 9.59
N LYS A 36 11.89 -3.41 9.12
CA LYS A 36 10.53 -3.95 8.92
C LYS A 36 10.57 -4.84 7.68
N LEU A 37 10.05 -6.06 7.77
CA LEU A 37 9.87 -6.93 6.61
C LEU A 37 8.43 -6.76 6.11
N LEU A 38 8.25 -6.15 4.95
CA LEU A 38 6.93 -5.88 4.36
C LEU A 38 6.36 -7.14 3.70
N GLY A 39 6.14 -8.15 4.52
CA GLY A 39 5.64 -9.46 4.11
C GLY A 39 5.77 -10.49 5.24
N LYS A 40 5.33 -11.70 4.97
CA LYS A 40 5.41 -12.86 5.88
C LYS A 40 5.89 -14.08 5.09
N PRO A 41 7.20 -14.38 5.05
CA PRO A 41 7.75 -15.50 4.25
C PRO A 41 7.15 -16.87 4.59
N VAL A 42 6.66 -17.08 5.81
CA VAL A 42 5.96 -18.33 6.17
C VAL A 42 4.68 -18.53 5.34
N TYR A 43 4.08 -17.47 4.81
CA TYR A 43 2.86 -17.58 3.99
C TYR A 43 3.09 -18.24 2.64
N ALA A 44 4.33 -18.33 2.17
CA ALA A 44 4.66 -19.02 0.92
C ALA A 44 4.39 -20.52 0.98
N ASP A 45 4.36 -21.13 2.18
CA ASP A 45 3.92 -22.51 2.41
C ASP A 45 2.65 -22.51 3.28
N SER A 46 1.51 -22.80 2.66
CA SER A 46 0.20 -22.79 3.32
C SER A 46 0.08 -23.83 4.44
N THR A 47 0.71 -24.99 4.29
CA THR A 47 0.72 -26.04 5.30
C THR A 47 1.56 -25.62 6.49
N LEU A 48 2.75 -25.08 6.26
CA LEU A 48 3.63 -24.59 7.30
C LEU A 48 2.99 -23.43 8.07
N ASN A 49 2.37 -22.47 7.37
CA ASN A 49 1.63 -21.37 7.98
C ASN A 49 0.47 -21.86 8.86
N ARG A 50 -0.31 -22.82 8.37
CA ARG A 50 -1.40 -23.43 9.14
C ARG A 50 -0.87 -24.11 10.41
N THR A 51 0.14 -24.97 10.28
CA THR A 51 0.73 -25.69 11.41
C THR A 51 1.33 -24.75 12.45
N LEU A 52 1.97 -23.66 12.01
CA LEU A 52 2.46 -22.60 12.92
C LEU A 52 1.30 -21.98 13.69
N LYS A 53 0.24 -21.57 13.00
CA LYS A 53 -0.95 -20.95 13.63
C LYS A 53 -1.64 -21.86 14.64
N GLU A 54 -1.72 -23.15 14.34
CA GLU A 54 -2.30 -24.18 15.23
C GLU A 54 -1.43 -24.46 16.45
N THR A 55 -0.10 -24.28 16.33
CA THR A 55 0.86 -24.46 17.44
C THR A 55 0.84 -23.30 18.43
N LEU A 56 0.48 -22.11 17.97
CA LEU A 56 0.39 -20.91 18.83
C LEU A 56 -0.83 -20.97 19.76
N PRO A 57 -0.78 -20.36 20.95
CA PRO A 57 -1.92 -20.29 21.85
C PRO A 57 -3.19 -19.75 21.16
N LYS A 58 -4.35 -20.35 21.48
CA LYS A 58 -5.63 -19.94 20.89
C LYS A 58 -6.10 -18.56 21.38
N ASP A 59 -5.71 -18.20 22.60
CA ASP A 59 -6.00 -16.93 23.30
C ASP A 59 -4.99 -15.81 22.96
N ARG A 60 -4.11 -16.05 21.99
CA ARG A 60 -3.20 -15.00 21.53
C ARG A 60 -3.96 -13.83 20.93
N GLY A 61 -3.45 -12.64 21.15
CA GLY A 61 -3.97 -11.43 20.56
C GLY A 61 -3.81 -11.40 19.03
N TRP A 62 -4.81 -10.86 18.39
CA TRP A 62 -4.76 -10.53 16.97
C TRP A 62 -5.42 -9.17 16.74
N THR A 63 -5.06 -8.49 15.66
CA THR A 63 -5.65 -7.23 15.26
C THR A 63 -5.99 -7.28 13.77
N THR A 64 -6.80 -6.35 13.30
CA THR A 64 -7.07 -6.21 11.86
C THR A 64 -5.81 -5.95 11.05
N ALA A 65 -4.76 -5.39 11.66
CA ALA A 65 -3.44 -5.22 11.06
C ALA A 65 -2.54 -6.46 11.16
N ASN A 66 -2.80 -7.38 12.09
CA ASN A 66 -2.03 -8.61 12.27
C ASN A 66 -2.94 -9.84 12.44
N TRP A 67 -3.55 -10.27 11.36
CA TRP A 67 -4.47 -11.42 11.33
C TRP A 67 -3.81 -12.76 11.64
N SER A 68 -2.48 -12.84 11.52
CA SER A 68 -1.76 -14.05 11.92
C SER A 68 -1.71 -14.24 13.43
N GLY A 69 -1.81 -13.13 14.18
CA GLY A 69 -1.61 -13.10 15.63
C GLY A 69 -0.18 -13.42 16.05
N TYR A 70 0.78 -13.27 15.12
CA TYR A 70 2.22 -13.41 15.40
C TYR A 70 3.06 -12.47 14.55
N THR A 71 4.29 -12.24 15.01
CA THR A 71 5.36 -11.59 14.24
C THR A 71 6.55 -12.54 14.22
N ALA A 72 7.04 -12.89 13.03
CA ALA A 72 8.25 -13.67 12.87
C ALA A 72 9.47 -12.73 12.76
N TYR A 73 10.58 -13.18 13.30
CA TYR A 73 11.86 -12.51 13.28
C TYR A 73 12.83 -13.30 12.42
N TRP A 74 13.44 -12.61 11.49
CA TRP A 74 14.28 -13.17 10.45
C TRP A 74 15.67 -12.55 10.49
N SER A 75 16.65 -13.23 9.91
CA SER A 75 17.97 -12.68 9.64
C SER A 75 18.52 -13.21 8.31
N ILE A 76 19.50 -12.50 7.76
CA ILE A 76 20.33 -13.01 6.68
C ILE A 76 21.58 -13.61 7.32
N CYS A 77 21.71 -14.95 7.26
CA CYS A 77 22.82 -15.71 7.83
C CYS A 77 23.58 -16.40 6.71
N LYS A 78 24.84 -16.04 6.44
CA LYS A 78 25.65 -16.68 5.38
C LYS A 78 24.91 -16.76 4.04
N ASP A 79 24.36 -15.63 3.60
CA ASP A 79 23.56 -15.50 2.39
C ASP A 79 22.30 -16.40 2.36
N GLN A 80 21.74 -16.73 3.51
CA GLN A 80 20.48 -17.48 3.63
C GLN A 80 19.46 -16.69 4.47
N LEU A 81 18.19 -16.78 4.09
CA LEU A 81 17.07 -16.26 4.89
C LEU A 81 16.77 -17.25 6.02
N CYS A 82 17.05 -16.83 7.25
CA CYS A 82 16.90 -17.64 8.45
C CYS A 82 15.72 -17.15 9.30
N LEU A 83 14.89 -18.08 9.77
CA LEU A 83 13.87 -17.80 10.79
C LEU A 83 14.48 -17.94 12.18
N ASP A 84 14.53 -16.85 12.94
CA ASP A 84 15.18 -16.82 14.26
C ASP A 84 14.18 -17.06 15.39
N SER A 85 13.01 -16.41 15.34
CA SER A 85 11.97 -16.57 16.37
C SER A 85 10.58 -16.20 15.85
N VAL A 86 9.56 -16.60 16.61
CA VAL A 86 8.17 -16.19 16.41
C VAL A 86 7.63 -15.68 17.73
N GLN A 87 7.11 -14.45 17.72
CA GLN A 87 6.52 -13.78 18.88
C GLN A 87 5.02 -13.56 18.69
N TYR A 88 4.29 -13.54 19.79
CA TYR A 88 2.86 -13.30 19.84
C TYR A 88 2.48 -12.54 21.12
N GLN A 89 1.32 -11.90 21.12
CA GLN A 89 0.79 -11.17 22.26
C GLN A 89 -0.18 -12.04 23.05
N ILE A 90 -0.16 -11.94 24.39
CA ILE A 90 -1.17 -12.50 25.27
C ILE A 90 -1.82 -11.36 26.05
N TYR A 91 -3.14 -11.27 25.97
CA TYR A 91 -3.93 -10.30 26.73
C TYR A 91 -4.46 -10.99 27.98
N ASP A 92 -3.93 -10.62 29.14
CA ASP A 92 -4.33 -11.18 30.45
C ASP A 92 -5.04 -10.15 31.35
N GLY A 93 -5.42 -9.01 30.76
CA GLY A 93 -6.09 -7.93 31.50
C GLY A 93 -5.17 -7.03 32.33
N SER A 94 -3.89 -7.38 32.45
CA SER A 94 -2.93 -6.58 33.25
C SER A 94 -2.42 -5.34 32.52
N ASN A 95 -2.52 -5.32 31.17
CA ASN A 95 -2.04 -4.25 30.31
C ASN A 95 -2.85 -4.23 29.01
N GLN A 96 -3.27 -3.05 28.59
CA GLN A 96 -4.01 -2.87 27.33
C GLN A 96 -3.24 -3.31 26.08
N TYR A 97 -1.91 -3.36 26.14
CA TYR A 97 -1.04 -3.78 25.04
C TYR A 97 -0.71 -5.28 25.06
N GLY A 98 -1.14 -6.00 26.12
CA GLY A 98 -0.76 -7.38 26.32
C GLY A 98 0.72 -7.59 26.66
N ARG A 99 1.11 -8.84 26.84
CA ARG A 99 2.51 -9.25 27.05
C ARG A 99 3.02 -10.01 25.83
N THR A 100 4.20 -9.61 25.31
CA THR A 100 4.89 -10.33 24.25
C THR A 100 5.49 -11.62 24.78
N LYS A 101 5.21 -12.73 24.12
CA LYS A 101 5.83 -14.04 24.39
C LYS A 101 6.47 -14.57 23.11
N SER A 102 7.54 -15.33 23.26
CA SER A 102 8.18 -16.04 22.16
C SER A 102 7.78 -17.51 22.16
N LEU A 103 7.59 -18.09 20.97
CA LEU A 103 7.46 -19.53 20.83
C LEU A 103 8.81 -20.17 21.25
N PRO A 104 8.80 -21.19 22.15
CA PRO A 104 10.04 -21.82 22.59
C PRO A 104 10.86 -22.36 21.40
N THR A 105 12.16 -22.09 21.39
CA THR A 105 13.08 -22.49 20.30
C THR A 105 12.96 -23.97 19.96
N LYS A 106 12.87 -24.86 20.98
CA LYS A 106 12.68 -26.30 20.79
C LYS A 106 11.39 -26.61 20.02
N THR A 107 10.30 -25.89 20.30
CA THR A 107 9.01 -26.03 19.60
C THR A 107 9.14 -25.54 18.15
N LEU A 108 9.79 -24.38 17.95
CA LEU A 108 10.03 -23.82 16.63
C LEU A 108 10.86 -24.78 15.76
N HIS A 109 11.98 -25.29 16.27
CA HIS A 109 12.82 -26.27 15.58
C HIS A 109 12.08 -27.57 15.26
N ARG A 110 11.23 -28.05 16.15
CA ARG A 110 10.40 -29.24 15.90
C ARG A 110 9.39 -29.01 14.76
N LEU A 111 8.77 -27.82 14.72
CA LEU A 111 7.79 -27.46 13.71
C LEU A 111 8.45 -27.31 12.33
N PHE A 112 9.62 -26.69 12.30
CA PHE A 112 10.40 -26.45 11.09
C PHE A 112 11.52 -27.49 10.87
N LYS A 113 11.42 -28.72 11.46
CA LYS A 113 12.50 -29.72 11.48
C LYS A 113 13.10 -30.03 10.11
N LYS A 114 12.29 -29.97 9.05
CA LYS A 114 12.70 -30.24 7.65
C LYS A 114 13.66 -29.16 7.11
N TYR A 115 13.67 -27.99 7.74
CA TYR A 115 14.36 -26.78 7.32
C TYR A 115 15.49 -26.39 8.27
N VAL A 116 15.80 -27.24 9.25
CA VAL A 116 16.87 -27.00 10.22
C VAL A 116 18.20 -27.40 9.60
N GLU A 117 19.12 -26.42 9.49
CA GLU A 117 20.50 -26.60 9.06
C GLU A 117 21.43 -26.14 10.20
N GLY A 118 22.02 -27.10 10.92
CA GLY A 118 22.77 -26.82 12.14
C GLY A 118 21.90 -26.19 13.24
N LYS A 119 22.17 -24.94 13.59
CA LYS A 119 21.37 -24.21 14.58
C LYS A 119 20.32 -23.25 13.96
N HIS A 120 20.29 -23.14 12.64
CA HIS A 120 19.43 -22.21 11.92
C HIS A 120 18.25 -22.91 11.28
N ILE A 121 17.14 -22.23 11.16
CA ILE A 121 15.98 -22.64 10.35
C ILE A 121 16.08 -21.84 9.06
N VAL A 122 16.53 -22.49 7.98
CA VAL A 122 16.72 -21.85 6.68
C VAL A 122 15.42 -21.93 5.87
N ALA A 123 14.96 -20.81 5.34
CA ALA A 123 13.68 -20.70 4.65
C ALA A 123 13.73 -21.29 3.22
N THR A 124 14.17 -22.56 3.07
CA THR A 124 14.29 -23.21 1.75
C THR A 124 12.93 -23.42 1.06
N TRP A 125 11.82 -23.22 1.74
CA TRP A 125 10.47 -23.20 1.16
C TRP A 125 10.14 -21.88 0.45
N PHE A 126 10.99 -20.83 0.59
CA PHE A 126 10.69 -19.52 0.08
C PHE A 126 11.48 -19.21 -1.20
N ASP A 127 10.76 -18.82 -2.24
CA ASP A 127 11.26 -18.26 -3.49
C ASP A 127 10.54 -16.95 -3.77
N GLY A 128 11.26 -15.90 -4.15
CA GLY A 128 10.73 -14.59 -4.50
C GLY A 128 11.45 -13.45 -3.83
N ASP A 129 10.92 -12.26 -3.99
CA ASP A 129 11.48 -11.06 -3.41
C ASP A 129 10.90 -10.77 -2.03
N ILE A 130 11.75 -10.38 -1.09
CA ILE A 130 11.37 -9.80 0.18
C ILE A 130 11.72 -8.31 0.18
N ARG A 131 10.85 -7.50 0.78
CA ARG A 131 11.03 -6.05 0.93
C ARG A 131 11.31 -5.73 2.39
N ALA A 132 12.54 -5.31 2.68
CA ALA A 132 12.93 -4.76 3.98
C ALA A 132 12.87 -3.23 3.92
N ALA A 133 12.37 -2.60 4.99
CA ALA A 133 12.14 -1.17 5.03
C ALA A 133 12.52 -0.56 6.37
N LYS A 134 13.06 0.67 6.35
CA LYS A 134 13.38 1.47 7.55
C LYS A 134 13.27 2.96 7.28
N GLY A 135 13.30 3.74 8.35
CA GLY A 135 13.13 5.19 8.28
C GLY A 135 11.64 5.59 8.32
N LYS A 136 11.37 6.78 7.87
CA LYS A 136 10.02 7.36 7.83
C LYS A 136 9.18 6.70 6.74
N MET A 137 7.89 6.48 7.00
CA MET A 137 6.96 6.03 5.97
C MET A 137 6.68 7.18 5.00
N ILE A 138 6.81 6.90 3.71
CA ILE A 138 6.64 7.90 2.64
C ILE A 138 5.24 7.81 2.04
N TYR A 139 4.75 6.60 1.82
CA TYR A 139 3.45 6.38 1.22
C TYR A 139 2.76 5.17 1.83
N TYR A 140 1.46 5.26 1.99
CA TYR A 140 0.63 4.22 2.58
C TYR A 140 -0.60 3.94 1.74
N VAL A 141 -0.83 2.68 1.43
CA VAL A 141 -2.10 2.19 0.86
C VAL A 141 -2.75 1.27 1.90
N HIS A 142 -4.00 1.51 2.18
CA HIS A 142 -4.77 0.72 3.16
C HIS A 142 -5.11 -0.67 2.60
N SER A 143 -4.09 -1.42 2.16
CA SER A 143 -4.21 -2.74 1.55
C SER A 143 -2.94 -3.56 1.74
N GLY A 144 -3.05 -4.74 2.36
CA GLY A 144 -1.95 -5.67 2.53
C GLY A 144 -0.68 -5.03 3.11
N PHE A 145 0.46 -5.29 2.48
CA PHE A 145 1.76 -4.72 2.86
C PHE A 145 2.16 -3.52 2.00
N GLN A 146 1.20 -2.87 1.34
CA GLN A 146 1.44 -1.79 0.38
C GLN A 146 1.72 -0.47 1.10
N ARG A 147 2.95 -0.30 1.52
CA ARG A 147 3.50 0.94 2.05
C ARG A 147 4.96 1.07 1.65
N ASN A 148 5.44 2.31 1.57
CA ASN A 148 6.82 2.61 1.21
C ASN A 148 7.48 3.46 2.29
N TYR A 149 8.77 3.23 2.47
CA TYR A 149 9.61 3.91 3.46
C TYR A 149 10.79 4.60 2.79
N GLU A 150 11.42 5.55 3.47
CA GLU A 150 12.60 6.28 2.97
C GLU A 150 13.71 5.34 2.47
N ASN A 151 13.96 4.27 3.23
CA ASN A 151 14.97 3.29 2.86
C ASN A 151 14.30 1.93 2.68
N GLU A 152 14.41 1.39 1.50
CA GLU A 152 13.95 0.05 1.17
C GLU A 152 15.09 -0.78 0.56
N ARG A 153 15.14 -2.06 0.94
CA ARG A 153 16.02 -3.07 0.34
C ARG A 153 15.15 -4.20 -0.19
N ILE A 154 15.23 -4.44 -1.48
CA ILE A 154 14.59 -5.59 -2.13
C ILE A 154 15.66 -6.68 -2.24
N ILE A 155 15.38 -7.84 -1.65
CA ILE A 155 16.30 -8.97 -1.62
C ILE A 155 15.62 -10.13 -2.35
N SER A 156 16.24 -10.58 -3.43
CA SER A 156 15.79 -11.74 -4.19
C SER A 156 16.29 -13.02 -3.55
N ILE A 157 15.37 -13.90 -3.20
CA ILE A 157 15.62 -15.18 -2.54
C ILE A 157 15.24 -16.32 -3.48
N GLY A 158 16.11 -17.31 -3.58
CA GLY A 158 15.84 -18.56 -4.31
C GLY A 158 16.13 -19.76 -3.42
N GLN A 159 15.09 -20.52 -3.05
CA GLN A 159 15.18 -21.64 -2.11
C GLN A 159 15.93 -21.28 -0.82
N GLY A 160 15.51 -20.16 -0.23
CA GLY A 160 16.10 -19.62 1.00
C GLY A 160 17.46 -18.94 0.83
N LYS A 161 18.11 -18.97 -0.34
CA LYS A 161 19.41 -18.33 -0.59
C LYS A 161 19.23 -16.95 -1.21
N VAL A 162 20.01 -15.98 -0.74
CA VAL A 162 20.10 -14.65 -1.34
C VAL A 162 20.71 -14.77 -2.73
N ARG A 163 20.02 -14.26 -3.74
CA ARG A 163 20.47 -14.20 -5.14
C ARG A 163 20.97 -12.83 -5.51
N GLY A 164 20.50 -11.81 -4.84
CA GLY A 164 20.89 -10.42 -5.00
C GLY A 164 20.10 -9.52 -4.10
N ALA A 165 20.55 -8.29 -3.97
CA ALA A 165 19.84 -7.24 -3.23
C ALA A 165 19.99 -5.90 -3.94
N LYS A 166 18.97 -5.05 -3.84
CA LYS A 166 18.99 -3.68 -4.35
C LYS A 166 18.45 -2.72 -3.31
N ASP A 167 19.23 -1.70 -3.01
CA ASP A 167 18.86 -0.64 -2.09
C ASP A 167 18.21 0.53 -2.84
N TYR A 168 17.21 1.13 -2.18
CA TYR A 168 16.52 2.29 -2.66
C TYR A 168 16.44 3.34 -1.55
N GLN A 169 16.66 4.58 -1.94
CA GLN A 169 16.34 5.75 -1.15
C GLN A 169 15.13 6.43 -1.79
N ASN A 170 14.00 6.29 -1.15
CA ASN A 170 12.75 6.86 -1.60
C ASN A 170 12.55 8.26 -1.01
N TYR A 171 11.87 9.14 -1.73
CA TYR A 171 11.60 10.50 -1.28
C TYR A 171 10.34 11.08 -1.94
N VAL A 172 9.90 12.22 -1.42
CA VAL A 172 8.79 12.99 -1.97
C VAL A 172 9.30 14.33 -2.44
N VAL A 173 8.90 14.72 -3.65
CA VAL A 173 9.02 16.09 -4.15
C VAL A 173 7.69 16.77 -3.86
N GLU A 174 7.75 17.85 -3.10
CA GLU A 174 6.54 18.59 -2.69
C GLU A 174 5.86 19.27 -3.87
N GLY A 175 4.53 19.31 -3.81
CA GLY A 175 3.69 19.88 -4.85
C GLY A 175 2.22 19.57 -4.59
N PHE A 176 1.36 19.95 -5.52
CA PHE A 176 -0.06 19.69 -5.44
C PHE A 176 -0.38 18.22 -5.75
N ALA A 177 -1.37 17.69 -5.07
CA ALA A 177 -2.08 16.45 -5.43
C ALA A 177 -3.53 16.56 -4.93
N PHE A 178 -4.41 15.72 -5.44
CA PHE A 178 -5.82 15.72 -5.03
C PHE A 178 -6.08 15.04 -3.68
N ASP A 179 -5.07 14.44 -3.08
CA ASP A 179 -5.12 13.86 -1.73
C ASP A 179 -4.09 14.54 -0.81
N GLU A 180 -4.32 14.42 0.51
CA GLU A 180 -3.32 14.83 1.48
C GLU A 180 -2.24 13.76 1.64
N TYR A 181 -0.99 14.20 1.72
CA TYR A 181 0.12 13.35 2.06
C TYR A 181 0.28 13.24 3.58
N HIS A 182 0.20 12.02 4.10
CA HIS A 182 0.40 11.74 5.52
C HIS A 182 1.59 10.79 5.71
N PRO A 183 2.77 11.32 6.03
CA PRO A 183 3.98 10.50 6.22
C PRO A 183 3.95 9.63 7.49
N ASP A 184 3.01 9.86 8.38
CA ASP A 184 2.80 9.09 9.62
C ASP A 184 1.93 7.84 9.42
N GLY A 185 1.48 7.58 8.20
CA GLY A 185 0.76 6.37 7.82
C GLY A 185 -0.74 6.42 8.00
N ASN A 186 -1.29 7.57 8.29
CA ASN A 186 -2.73 7.75 8.17
C ASN A 186 -3.13 7.67 6.69
N PRO A 187 -4.28 7.05 6.36
CA PRO A 187 -4.77 7.06 4.99
C PRO A 187 -4.96 8.50 4.53
N PRO A 188 -4.62 8.84 3.29
CA PRO A 188 -4.83 10.18 2.76
C PRO A 188 -6.32 10.52 2.89
N LYS A 189 -6.60 11.65 3.54
CA LYS A 189 -7.95 12.20 3.57
C LYS A 189 -8.23 12.78 2.19
N GLN A 190 -9.34 12.40 1.61
CA GLN A 190 -9.86 13.15 0.47
C GLN A 190 -10.16 14.57 0.96
N PHE A 191 -9.73 15.58 0.20
CA PHE A 191 -10.11 16.96 0.51
C PHE A 191 -11.61 17.02 0.76
N PRO A 192 -12.07 17.57 1.89
CA PRO A 192 -13.47 17.85 2.10
C PRO A 192 -14.01 18.60 0.88
N ARG A 193 -15.24 18.31 0.46
CA ARG A 193 -15.85 18.96 -0.72
C ARG A 193 -15.87 20.48 -0.66
N THR A 194 -15.74 21.04 0.54
CA THR A 194 -15.76 22.48 0.85
C THR A 194 -14.38 23.13 0.80
N ASP A 195 -13.30 22.36 0.92
CA ASP A 195 -11.92 22.88 1.04
C ASP A 195 -11.10 22.62 -0.23
N ASN A 196 -11.78 22.35 -1.35
CA ASN A 196 -11.08 22.21 -2.63
C ASN A 196 -10.32 23.51 -2.92
N PRO A 197 -9.00 23.41 -3.20
CA PRO A 197 -8.24 24.52 -3.74
C PRO A 197 -8.99 25.07 -4.98
N ASN A 198 -8.82 26.35 -5.28
CA ASN A 198 -9.50 26.95 -6.44
C ASN A 198 -8.99 26.34 -7.74
N LEU A 199 -9.52 25.17 -8.09
CA LEU A 199 -9.11 24.44 -9.30
C LEU A 199 -9.29 25.27 -10.58
N ARG A 200 -10.13 26.32 -10.55
CA ARG A 200 -10.30 27.22 -11.71
C ARG A 200 -9.06 28.09 -11.95
N GLU A 201 -8.37 28.46 -10.90
CA GLU A 201 -7.11 29.21 -11.04
C GLU A 201 -5.95 28.29 -11.40
N MET A 202 -5.97 27.05 -10.89
CA MET A 202 -4.93 26.07 -11.17
C MET A 202 -5.06 25.47 -12.58
N PHE A 203 -6.29 25.19 -13.00
CA PHE A 203 -6.61 24.54 -14.28
C PHE A 203 -7.66 25.37 -15.01
N PRO A 204 -7.28 26.51 -15.63
CA PRO A 204 -8.23 27.36 -16.33
C PRO A 204 -8.82 26.64 -17.56
N LEU A 205 -10.16 26.67 -17.68
CA LEU A 205 -10.91 26.13 -18.80
C LEU A 205 -11.77 27.22 -19.45
N HIS A 206 -11.96 27.12 -20.75
CA HIS A 206 -12.81 28.05 -21.52
C HIS A 206 -14.25 27.54 -21.50
N ILE A 207 -14.90 27.60 -20.35
CA ILE A 207 -16.26 27.02 -20.11
C ILE A 207 -17.31 27.57 -21.10
N GLU A 208 -17.16 28.81 -21.53
CA GLU A 208 -18.02 29.48 -22.51
C GLU A 208 -18.05 28.81 -23.89
N GLN A 209 -17.06 28.00 -24.21
CA GLN A 209 -16.97 27.22 -25.45
C GLN A 209 -17.82 25.93 -25.42
N TYR A 210 -18.47 25.64 -24.29
CA TYR A 210 -19.24 24.41 -24.05
C TYR A 210 -20.70 24.74 -23.70
N PRO A 211 -21.57 24.95 -24.71
CA PRO A 211 -22.98 25.32 -24.45
C PRO A 211 -23.73 24.31 -23.58
N GLU A 212 -23.35 23.04 -23.62
CA GLU A 212 -23.93 21.96 -22.81
C GLU A 212 -23.63 22.10 -21.31
N LEU A 213 -22.71 22.99 -20.94
CA LEU A 213 -22.40 23.31 -19.54
C LEU A 213 -23.28 24.47 -19.01
N ALA A 214 -24.08 25.12 -19.84
CA ALA A 214 -24.95 26.21 -19.41
C ALA A 214 -25.88 25.73 -18.27
N GLY A 215 -25.90 26.50 -17.17
CA GLY A 215 -26.70 26.17 -15.98
C GLY A 215 -26.18 24.98 -15.16
N LYS A 216 -25.04 24.42 -15.49
CA LYS A 216 -24.39 23.39 -14.64
C LYS A 216 -23.53 24.08 -13.58
N LYS A 217 -23.54 23.51 -12.36
CA LYS A 217 -22.75 24.04 -11.23
C LYS A 217 -21.36 23.44 -11.16
N ARG A 218 -21.15 22.26 -11.72
CA ARG A 218 -19.90 21.51 -11.61
C ARG A 218 -19.74 20.50 -12.75
N ILE A 219 -18.48 20.19 -13.02
CA ILE A 219 -18.04 19.08 -13.87
C ILE A 219 -17.35 18.04 -12.98
N ILE A 220 -17.51 16.76 -13.29
CA ILE A 220 -16.77 15.69 -12.61
C ILE A 220 -15.79 15.08 -13.60
N PHE A 221 -14.50 15.17 -13.27
CA PHE A 221 -13.40 14.61 -14.00
C PHE A 221 -12.78 13.42 -13.27
N SER A 222 -12.16 12.51 -14.02
CA SER A 222 -11.22 11.54 -13.47
C SER A 222 -9.93 11.54 -14.28
N VAL A 223 -8.82 11.26 -13.58
CA VAL A 223 -7.47 11.18 -14.16
C VAL A 223 -7.01 9.75 -14.19
N ARG A 224 -6.40 9.35 -15.29
CA ARG A 224 -5.78 8.03 -15.47
C ARG A 224 -4.44 8.18 -16.19
N ARG A 225 -3.59 7.17 -16.06
CA ARG A 225 -2.28 7.08 -16.72
C ARG A 225 -1.41 8.33 -16.50
N ALA A 226 -1.52 8.92 -15.31
CA ALA A 226 -0.72 10.08 -14.97
C ALA A 226 0.75 9.71 -14.88
N LYS A 227 1.61 10.44 -15.61
CA LYS A 227 3.06 10.32 -15.57
C LYS A 227 3.66 11.64 -15.17
N VAL A 228 4.57 11.60 -14.21
CA VAL A 228 5.27 12.76 -13.67
C VAL A 228 6.77 12.59 -13.82
N ASP A 229 7.48 13.70 -13.95
CA ASP A 229 8.95 13.72 -13.96
C ASP A 229 9.53 14.08 -12.58
N ALA A 230 10.86 14.07 -12.50
CA ALA A 230 11.61 14.36 -11.27
C ALA A 230 11.36 15.76 -10.71
N THR A 231 10.89 16.69 -11.52
CA THR A 231 10.75 18.11 -11.16
C THR A 231 9.32 18.48 -10.81
N GLY A 232 8.37 17.54 -10.92
CA GLY A 232 6.96 17.77 -10.61
C GLY A 232 6.14 18.27 -11.80
N HIS A 233 6.59 18.03 -13.04
CA HIS A 233 5.74 18.22 -14.21
C HIS A 233 4.92 16.97 -14.50
N LEU A 234 3.64 17.17 -14.81
CA LEU A 234 2.77 16.12 -15.32
C LEU A 234 3.02 15.98 -16.83
N VAL A 235 3.82 14.97 -17.20
CA VAL A 235 4.28 14.75 -18.58
C VAL A 235 3.16 14.21 -19.46
N ASP A 236 2.29 13.37 -18.90
CA ASP A 236 1.19 12.73 -19.62
C ASP A 236 0.05 12.37 -18.65
N CYS A 237 -1.20 12.44 -19.14
CA CYS A 237 -2.37 11.92 -18.45
C CYS A 237 -3.54 11.73 -19.40
N GLU A 238 -4.45 10.83 -19.04
CA GLU A 238 -5.78 10.72 -19.63
C GLU A 238 -6.80 11.33 -18.67
N VAL A 239 -7.65 12.22 -19.18
CA VAL A 239 -8.77 12.78 -18.44
C VAL A 239 -10.08 12.30 -19.04
N ARG A 240 -11.07 12.02 -18.19
CA ARG A 240 -12.44 11.72 -18.62
C ARG A 240 -13.44 12.61 -17.90
N VAL A 241 -14.49 13.01 -18.63
CA VAL A 241 -15.63 13.73 -18.08
C VAL A 241 -16.73 12.72 -17.73
N HIS A 242 -17.16 12.69 -16.46
CA HIS A 242 -18.25 11.83 -16.00
C HIS A 242 -19.60 12.56 -15.94
N LYS A 243 -19.57 13.85 -15.64
CA LYS A 243 -20.76 14.73 -15.59
C LYS A 243 -20.41 16.08 -16.20
N PRO A 244 -21.30 16.65 -17.01
CA PRO A 244 -22.68 16.22 -17.30
C PRO A 244 -22.78 15.01 -18.23
N GLY A 245 -21.74 14.62 -18.93
CA GLY A 245 -21.68 13.50 -19.87
C GLY A 245 -20.31 13.46 -20.54
N ASP A 246 -20.02 12.43 -21.32
CA ASP A 246 -18.77 12.30 -22.01
C ASP A 246 -18.54 13.48 -22.98
N ASN A 247 -17.36 14.12 -22.86
CA ASN A 247 -16.97 15.26 -23.68
C ASN A 247 -15.44 15.18 -23.91
N PRO A 248 -15.01 14.57 -25.03
CA PRO A 248 -13.58 14.40 -25.33
C PRO A 248 -12.83 15.72 -25.51
N LYS A 249 -13.47 16.76 -26.05
CA LYS A 249 -12.85 18.08 -26.22
C LYS A 249 -12.55 18.73 -24.87
N LEU A 250 -13.51 18.74 -23.97
CA LEU A 250 -13.36 19.26 -22.62
C LEU A 250 -12.36 18.43 -21.79
N ALA A 251 -12.34 17.11 -21.97
CA ALA A 251 -11.37 16.21 -21.33
C ALA A 251 -9.95 16.51 -21.79
N ALA A 252 -9.74 16.74 -23.10
CA ALA A 252 -8.44 17.12 -23.64
C ALA A 252 -7.97 18.48 -23.14
N GLU A 253 -8.88 19.47 -23.07
CA GLU A 253 -8.54 20.79 -22.52
C GLU A 253 -8.13 20.72 -21.05
N MET A 254 -8.84 19.95 -20.23
CA MET A 254 -8.45 19.72 -18.83
C MET A 254 -7.10 19.01 -18.73
N ALA A 255 -6.82 18.03 -19.59
CA ALA A 255 -5.53 17.35 -19.59
C ALA A 255 -4.38 18.32 -19.90
N GLU A 256 -4.55 19.23 -20.86
CA GLU A 256 -3.56 20.27 -21.19
C GLU A 256 -3.39 21.27 -20.02
N ALA A 257 -4.50 21.72 -19.40
CA ALA A 257 -4.45 22.59 -18.24
C ALA A 257 -3.71 21.92 -17.05
N MET A 258 -3.94 20.66 -16.82
CA MET A 258 -3.23 19.89 -15.80
C MET A 258 -1.74 19.72 -16.11
N LYS A 259 -1.35 19.50 -17.37
CA LYS A 259 0.05 19.43 -17.79
C LYS A 259 0.76 20.79 -17.71
N ALA A 260 0.04 21.89 -17.91
CA ALA A 260 0.58 23.24 -17.79
C ALA A 260 0.81 23.65 -16.30
N TYR A 261 0.13 23.02 -15.37
CA TYR A 261 0.27 23.31 -13.93
C TYR A 261 1.56 22.71 -13.36
N HIS A 262 2.21 23.45 -12.45
CA HIS A 262 3.42 23.03 -11.76
C HIS A 262 3.57 23.79 -10.42
N PRO A 263 4.13 23.15 -9.34
CA PRO A 263 4.59 21.76 -9.27
C PRO A 263 3.49 20.78 -8.84
N TRP A 264 3.50 19.60 -9.41
CA TRP A 264 2.76 18.45 -8.90
C TRP A 264 3.60 17.70 -7.87
N ARG A 265 2.95 17.09 -6.87
CA ARG A 265 3.62 16.23 -5.90
C ARG A 265 4.05 14.92 -6.56
N VAL A 266 5.29 14.53 -6.36
CA VAL A 266 5.89 13.34 -6.94
C VAL A 266 6.50 12.46 -5.88
N PHE A 267 6.26 11.17 -5.98
CA PHE A 267 6.91 10.16 -5.16
C PHE A 267 7.97 9.44 -5.98
N TYR A 268 9.22 9.50 -5.55
CA TYR A 268 10.26 8.62 -6.08
C TYR A 268 10.29 7.35 -5.25
N ILE A 269 9.82 6.23 -5.84
CA ILE A 269 9.66 4.96 -5.15
C ILE A 269 10.34 3.85 -5.96
N ASN A 270 11.34 3.21 -5.35
CA ASN A 270 12.03 2.05 -5.89
C ASN A 270 12.55 2.25 -7.32
N GLY A 271 13.07 3.44 -7.59
CA GLY A 271 13.67 3.80 -8.87
C GLY A 271 12.71 4.42 -9.90
N GLU A 272 11.45 4.67 -9.53
CA GLU A 272 10.44 5.23 -10.43
C GLU A 272 9.73 6.43 -9.83
N TYR A 273 9.39 7.39 -10.67
CA TYR A 273 8.53 8.51 -10.31
C TYR A 273 7.06 8.11 -10.39
N ARG A 274 6.31 8.36 -9.32
CA ARG A 274 4.91 7.97 -9.18
C ARG A 274 4.03 9.18 -8.93
N ALA A 275 2.92 9.25 -9.65
CA ALA A 275 1.91 10.30 -9.54
C ALA A 275 0.82 9.95 -8.52
N TYR A 276 1.20 9.51 -7.31
CA TYR A 276 0.24 9.17 -6.26
C TYR A 276 -0.56 10.41 -5.86
N GLY A 277 -1.88 10.23 -5.66
CA GLY A 277 -2.79 11.33 -5.40
C GLY A 277 -3.21 12.13 -6.64
N ILE A 278 -2.73 11.72 -7.83
CA ILE A 278 -3.16 12.23 -9.14
C ILE A 278 -3.78 11.08 -9.94
N GLU A 279 -3.03 9.98 -10.09
CA GLU A 279 -3.45 8.77 -10.79
C GLU A 279 -4.67 8.15 -10.13
N GLY A 280 -5.69 7.82 -10.93
CA GLY A 280 -6.94 7.20 -10.47
C GLY A 280 -7.88 8.14 -9.72
N TYR A 281 -7.55 9.43 -9.58
CA TYR A 281 -8.35 10.36 -8.80
C TYR A 281 -9.56 10.87 -9.58
N THR A 282 -10.68 11.08 -8.85
CA THR A 282 -11.91 11.71 -9.38
C THR A 282 -12.19 12.97 -8.58
N PHE A 283 -12.32 14.11 -9.27
CA PHE A 283 -12.53 15.40 -8.64
C PHE A 283 -13.69 16.21 -9.25
N GLN A 284 -14.15 17.19 -8.48
CA GLN A 284 -15.20 18.11 -8.90
C GLN A 284 -14.57 19.45 -9.27
N TYR A 285 -14.87 19.94 -10.46
CA TYR A 285 -14.51 21.26 -10.93
C TYR A 285 -15.76 22.16 -10.87
N ILE A 286 -15.75 23.15 -9.99
CA ILE A 286 -16.86 24.04 -9.77
C ILE A 286 -16.82 25.14 -10.82
N ILE A 287 -17.90 25.34 -11.58
CA ILE A 287 -17.99 26.34 -12.66
C ILE A 287 -18.90 27.51 -12.29
N ASP A 288 -19.82 27.32 -11.36
CA ASP A 288 -20.70 28.35 -10.84
C ASP A 288 -20.38 28.59 -9.35
N LYS A 289 -20.23 29.87 -8.96
CA LYS A 289 -20.05 30.28 -7.56
C LYS A 289 -21.34 30.88 -7.05
#